data_622aa61484f4206ea9a6054248726726
#
_entry.id   622aa61484f4206ea9a6054248726726
#
_cell.length_a   1.000
_cell.length_b   1.000
_cell.length_c   1.000
_cell.angle_alpha   90.00
_cell.angle_beta   90.00
_cell.angle_gamma   90.00
#
_symmetry.space_group_name_H-M   'P 1'
#
loop_
_entity.id
_entity.type
_entity.pdbx_description
1 polymer ?
#
loop_
_entity_poly.entity_id
_entity_poly.type
_entity_poly.pdbx_seq_one_letter_code
_entity_poly.pdbx_strand_id
1 'polypeptide(L)'
;MDRLRQRADFLAVANGARISAAAFVVQSRRRDDDGPVRVGFTVTKKHGTATERNRIRRRLRELVKRLDVISMRPHSDYVLVGRRAALNRDFATMLDDLRAALHRLDRQPLKARDAKAVSDKAVSGETDADSREERASRQHRPSVPASAGTGTGSPSN
;
A
#
# COMPACT_ATOMS: atom_id res chain seq x y z
N MET A 1 -17.70 3.69 -6.60
CA MET A 1 -16.43 3.88 -5.86
C MET A 1 -15.30 3.28 -6.65
N ASP A 2 -14.31 4.10 -7.02
CA ASP A 2 -13.17 3.69 -7.82
C ASP A 2 -11.92 3.46 -6.97
N ARG A 3 -10.91 2.84 -7.56
CA ARG A 3 -9.66 2.55 -6.89
C ARG A 3 -8.55 3.50 -7.36
N LEU A 4 -7.85 4.11 -6.41
CA LEU A 4 -6.61 4.84 -6.68
C LEU A 4 -5.51 3.87 -7.16
N ARG A 5 -4.89 4.18 -8.29
CA ARG A 5 -3.86 3.35 -8.92
C ARG A 5 -2.54 4.08 -9.14
N GLN A 6 -2.59 5.39 -9.34
CA GLN A 6 -1.42 6.18 -9.69
C GLN A 6 -0.70 6.70 -8.44
N ARG A 7 0.62 6.65 -8.46
CA ARG A 7 1.46 7.16 -7.36
C ARG A 7 1.22 8.65 -7.09
N ALA A 8 1.04 9.43 -8.15
CA ALA A 8 0.76 10.86 -8.04
C ALA A 8 -0.50 11.15 -7.21
N ASP A 9 -1.55 10.35 -7.37
CA ASP A 9 -2.79 10.49 -6.60
C ASP A 9 -2.55 10.21 -5.10
N PHE A 10 -1.77 9.18 -4.77
CA PHE A 10 -1.42 8.89 -3.38
C PHE A 10 -0.64 10.02 -2.72
N LEU A 11 0.31 10.61 -3.43
CA LEU A 11 1.09 11.75 -2.94
C LEU A 11 0.21 12.99 -2.75
N ALA A 12 -0.72 13.23 -3.67
CA ALA A 12 -1.65 14.34 -3.59
C ALA A 12 -2.58 14.20 -2.36
N VAL A 13 -3.08 13.00 -2.08
CA VAL A 13 -3.93 12.73 -0.91
C VAL A 13 -3.12 12.81 0.40
N ALA A 14 -1.84 12.42 0.39
CA ALA A 14 -0.98 12.50 1.56
C ALA A 14 -0.81 13.93 2.10
N ASN A 15 -0.93 14.92 1.23
CA ASN A 15 -0.89 16.36 1.59
C ASN A 15 -2.23 16.90 2.07
N GLY A 16 -3.29 16.11 2.02
CA GLY A 16 -4.63 16.50 2.45
C GLY A 16 -4.90 16.34 3.95
N ALA A 17 -6.16 16.31 4.31
CA ALA A 17 -6.58 16.07 5.70
C ALA A 17 -6.20 14.66 6.16
N ARG A 18 -5.87 14.52 7.44
CA ARG A 18 -5.37 13.26 8.00
C ARG A 18 -5.96 13.01 9.39
N ILE A 19 -6.51 11.82 9.59
CA ILE A 19 -6.97 11.32 10.89
C ILE A 19 -6.29 9.98 11.19
N SER A 20 -5.74 9.87 12.38
CA SER A 20 -5.07 8.66 12.86
C SER A 20 -6.01 7.82 13.71
N ALA A 21 -6.10 6.53 13.41
CA ALA A 21 -6.73 5.51 14.22
C ALA A 21 -5.68 4.46 14.65
N ALA A 22 -6.04 3.55 15.54
CA ALA A 22 -5.10 2.56 16.06
C ALA A 22 -4.57 1.62 14.95
N ALA A 23 -5.44 1.14 14.09
CA ALA A 23 -5.13 0.15 13.06
C ALA A 23 -4.73 0.74 11.69
N PHE A 24 -5.01 2.01 11.45
CA PHE A 24 -4.75 2.70 10.18
C PHE A 24 -4.77 4.22 10.34
N VAL A 25 -4.34 4.89 9.29
CA VAL A 25 -4.51 6.33 9.12
C VAL A 25 -5.41 6.55 7.91
N VAL A 26 -6.41 7.41 8.03
CA VAL A 26 -7.23 7.87 6.90
C VAL A 26 -6.71 9.22 6.45
N GLN A 27 -6.41 9.33 5.18
CA GLN A 27 -6.06 10.59 4.51
C GLN A 27 -7.14 10.91 3.49
N SER A 28 -7.49 12.16 3.34
CA SER A 28 -8.46 12.57 2.32
C SER A 28 -8.06 13.88 1.65
N ARG A 29 -8.46 14.00 0.38
CA ARG A 29 -8.32 15.20 -0.42
C ARG A 29 -9.56 15.38 -1.26
N ARG A 30 -10.12 16.59 -1.25
CA ARG A 30 -11.17 16.95 -2.21
C ARG A 30 -10.53 17.20 -3.58
N ARG A 31 -11.22 16.73 -4.62
CA ARG A 31 -10.87 17.03 -6.01
C ARG A 31 -11.79 18.13 -6.53
N ASP A 32 -11.32 18.80 -7.58
CA ASP A 32 -12.10 19.84 -8.28
C ASP A 32 -12.86 19.27 -9.49
N ASP A 33 -12.96 17.94 -9.59
CA ASP A 33 -13.70 17.23 -10.63
C ASP A 33 -15.00 16.61 -10.10
N ASP A 34 -15.91 16.24 -10.98
CA ASP A 34 -17.18 15.59 -10.66
C ASP A 34 -17.09 14.05 -10.65
N GLY A 35 -15.90 13.50 -10.54
CA GLY A 35 -15.67 12.08 -10.56
C GLY A 35 -16.15 11.36 -9.28
N PRO A 36 -16.27 10.02 -9.33
CA PRO A 36 -16.69 9.22 -8.18
C PRO A 36 -15.64 9.25 -7.07
N VAL A 37 -16.05 8.85 -5.86
CA VAL A 37 -15.12 8.64 -4.75
C VAL A 37 -14.09 7.59 -5.13
N ARG A 38 -12.80 7.89 -4.93
CA ARG A 38 -11.70 6.95 -5.14
C ARG A 38 -11.04 6.59 -3.82
N VAL A 39 -10.68 5.31 -3.67
CA VAL A 39 -10.05 4.82 -2.45
C VAL A 39 -8.77 4.06 -2.77
N GLY A 40 -7.70 4.43 -2.07
CA GLY A 40 -6.40 3.76 -2.13
C GLY A 40 -6.05 3.06 -0.81
N PHE A 41 -5.25 2.02 -0.92
CA PHE A 41 -4.75 1.27 0.24
C PHE A 41 -3.25 1.14 0.16
N THR A 42 -2.56 1.50 1.21
CA THR A 42 -1.12 1.35 1.31
C THR A 42 -0.71 0.81 2.68
N VAL A 43 0.36 0.06 2.71
CA VAL A 43 0.98 -0.44 3.95
C VAL A 43 2.48 -0.38 3.75
N THR A 44 3.17 0.33 4.63
CA THR A 44 4.62 0.47 4.56
C THR A 44 5.36 -0.79 5.01
N LYS A 45 6.58 -0.99 4.55
CA LYS A 45 7.44 -2.14 4.91
C LYS A 45 7.63 -2.29 6.43
N LYS A 46 7.58 -1.22 7.19
CA LYS A 46 7.69 -1.22 8.65
C LYS A 46 6.62 -2.05 9.38
N HIS A 47 5.50 -2.29 8.74
CA HIS A 47 4.34 -2.93 9.36
C HIS A 47 4.26 -4.44 9.13
N GLY A 48 5.34 -5.06 8.71
CA GLY A 48 5.46 -6.50 8.65
C GLY A 48 5.97 -7.05 7.33
N THR A 49 5.95 -8.37 7.21
CA THR A 49 6.34 -9.12 6.02
C THR A 49 5.38 -8.84 4.84
N ALA A 50 5.75 -9.24 3.64
CA ALA A 50 4.90 -9.09 2.45
C ALA A 50 3.52 -9.76 2.65
N THR A 51 3.48 -10.93 3.26
CA THR A 51 2.25 -11.67 3.56
C THR A 51 1.37 -10.93 4.57
N GLU A 52 1.96 -10.43 5.65
CA GLU A 52 1.26 -9.64 6.67
C GLU A 52 0.68 -8.35 6.06
N ARG A 53 1.47 -7.63 5.26
CA ARG A 53 1.00 -6.42 4.57
C ARG A 53 -0.15 -6.70 3.61
N ASN A 54 -0.12 -7.82 2.89
CA ASN A 54 -1.22 -8.23 2.02
C ASN A 54 -2.49 -8.53 2.84
N ARG A 55 -2.35 -9.18 3.99
CA ARG A 55 -3.46 -9.45 4.91
C ARG A 55 -4.07 -8.13 5.44
N ILE A 56 -3.25 -7.18 5.83
CA ILE A 56 -3.71 -5.84 6.24
C ILE A 56 -4.51 -5.18 5.11
N ARG A 57 -3.97 -5.16 3.89
CA ARG A 57 -4.66 -4.56 2.73
C ARG A 57 -6.02 -5.22 2.45
N ARG A 58 -6.11 -6.53 2.58
CA ARG A 58 -7.37 -7.27 2.40
C ARG A 58 -8.39 -6.87 3.46
N ARG A 59 -7.98 -6.79 4.72
CA ARG A 59 -8.86 -6.35 5.81
C ARG A 59 -9.36 -4.92 5.61
N LEU A 60 -8.48 -4.00 5.22
CA LEU A 60 -8.87 -2.62 4.93
C LEU A 60 -9.84 -2.51 3.75
N ARG A 61 -9.66 -3.31 2.70
CA ARG A 61 -10.62 -3.36 1.59
C ARG A 61 -11.99 -3.83 2.05
N GLU A 62 -12.03 -4.85 2.88
CA GLU A 62 -13.28 -5.39 3.41
C GLU A 62 -13.99 -4.37 4.31
N LEU A 63 -13.24 -3.61 5.11
CA LEU A 63 -13.80 -2.50 5.90
C LEU A 63 -14.51 -1.48 5.00
N VAL A 64 -13.85 -1.05 3.94
CA VAL A 64 -14.41 -0.05 3.02
C VAL A 64 -15.62 -0.61 2.26
N LYS A 65 -15.62 -1.89 1.92
CA LYS A 65 -16.79 -2.53 1.28
C LYS A 65 -18.01 -2.56 2.19
N ARG A 66 -17.80 -2.75 3.50
CA ARG A 66 -18.88 -2.77 4.50
C ARG A 66 -19.28 -1.39 5.00
N LEU A 67 -18.47 -0.39 4.68
CA LEU A 67 -18.82 0.98 4.94
C LEU A 67 -19.83 1.45 3.90
N ASP A 68 -20.92 2.05 4.35
CA ASP A 68 -21.85 2.69 3.45
C ASP A 68 -21.14 3.82 2.70
N VAL A 69 -21.20 3.79 1.37
CA VAL A 69 -20.58 4.79 0.49
C VAL A 69 -21.07 6.22 0.82
N ILE A 70 -22.27 6.31 1.41
CA ILE A 70 -22.87 7.56 1.88
C ILE A 70 -22.02 8.27 2.95
N SER A 71 -21.19 7.53 3.67
CA SER A 71 -20.29 8.09 4.69
C SER A 71 -19.06 8.77 4.11
N MET A 72 -18.84 8.70 2.79
CA MET A 72 -17.73 9.33 2.10
C MET A 72 -18.20 10.50 1.27
N ARG A 73 -17.50 11.62 1.35
CA ARG A 73 -17.84 12.81 0.54
C ARG A 73 -17.65 12.52 -0.95
N PRO A 74 -18.59 12.90 -1.80
CA PRO A 74 -18.40 12.84 -3.24
C PRO A 74 -17.19 13.71 -3.66
N HIS A 75 -16.66 13.44 -4.83
CA HIS A 75 -15.54 14.20 -5.42
C HIS A 75 -14.27 14.23 -4.53
N SER A 76 -14.06 13.18 -3.75
CA SER A 76 -12.92 13.08 -2.84
C SER A 76 -12.15 11.80 -3.03
N ASP A 77 -10.85 11.90 -2.80
CA ASP A 77 -9.94 10.76 -2.75
C ASP A 77 -9.63 10.44 -1.30
N TYR A 78 -9.64 9.16 -0.97
CA TYR A 78 -9.28 8.64 0.34
C TYR A 78 -8.14 7.65 0.23
N VAL A 79 -7.21 7.71 1.16
CA VAL A 79 -6.15 6.71 1.29
C VAL A 79 -6.15 6.16 2.72
N LEU A 80 -6.25 4.84 2.83
CA LEU A 80 -6.08 4.14 4.09
C LEU A 80 -4.65 3.60 4.17
N VAL A 81 -3.89 4.13 5.12
CA VAL A 81 -2.54 3.67 5.44
C VAL A 81 -2.62 2.67 6.57
N GLY A 82 -2.45 1.39 6.25
CA GLY A 82 -2.54 0.31 7.23
C GLY A 82 -1.36 0.29 8.18
N ARG A 83 -1.62 -0.08 9.44
CA ARG A 83 -0.65 -0.31 10.50
C ARG A 83 -0.65 -1.77 10.92
N ARG A 84 0.41 -2.24 11.56
CA ARG A 84 0.52 -3.63 12.06
C ARG A 84 -0.63 -4.02 12.99
N ALA A 85 -1.15 -3.10 13.79
CA ALA A 85 -2.29 -3.32 14.66
C ALA A 85 -3.54 -3.82 13.91
N ALA A 86 -3.67 -3.54 12.61
CA ALA A 86 -4.75 -4.04 11.79
C ALA A 86 -4.77 -5.57 11.63
N LEU A 87 -3.69 -6.27 11.94
CA LEU A 87 -3.65 -7.73 11.89
C LEU A 87 -4.48 -8.38 12.99
N ASN A 88 -4.44 -7.83 14.19
CA ASN A 88 -4.98 -8.44 15.40
C ASN A 88 -6.21 -7.72 15.97
N ARG A 89 -6.46 -6.49 15.52
CA ARG A 89 -7.61 -5.71 16.00
C ARG A 89 -8.91 -6.30 15.50
N ASP A 90 -9.93 -6.29 16.37
CA ASP A 90 -11.26 -6.74 16.02
C ASP A 90 -11.84 -5.95 14.83
N PHE A 91 -12.53 -6.67 13.93
CA PHE A 91 -13.03 -6.08 12.70
C PHE A 91 -14.15 -5.07 12.93
N ALA A 92 -15.08 -5.36 13.86
CA ALA A 92 -16.17 -4.44 14.22
C ALA A 92 -15.60 -3.13 14.80
N THR A 93 -14.62 -3.23 15.69
CA THR A 93 -13.92 -2.07 16.25
C THR A 93 -13.22 -1.25 15.18
N MET A 94 -12.57 -1.90 14.22
CA MET A 94 -11.94 -1.20 13.08
C MET A 94 -12.97 -0.48 12.22
N LEU A 95 -14.16 -1.04 12.03
CA LEU A 95 -15.24 -0.42 11.29
C LEU A 95 -15.76 0.85 11.99
N ASP A 96 -15.93 0.79 13.31
CA ASP A 96 -16.32 1.95 14.11
C ASP A 96 -15.24 3.02 14.13
N ASP A 97 -13.97 2.63 14.25
CA ASP A 97 -12.84 3.54 14.13
C ASP A 97 -12.83 4.26 12.77
N LEU A 98 -13.18 3.55 11.69
CA LEU A 98 -13.23 4.13 10.34
C LEU A 98 -14.38 5.13 10.22
N ARG A 99 -15.57 4.80 10.73
CA ARG A 99 -16.71 5.72 10.77
C ARG A 99 -16.38 6.99 11.54
N ALA A 100 -15.81 6.84 12.73
CA ALA A 100 -15.39 7.97 13.56
C ALA A 100 -14.32 8.83 12.87
N ALA A 101 -13.37 8.21 12.18
CA ALA A 101 -12.34 8.93 11.44
C ALA A 101 -12.93 9.74 10.27
N LEU A 102 -13.87 9.19 9.52
CA LEU A 102 -14.56 9.88 8.44
C LEU A 102 -15.38 11.06 8.98
N HIS A 103 -16.14 10.86 10.06
CA HIS A 103 -16.87 11.93 10.74
C HIS A 103 -15.96 13.09 11.20
N ARG A 104 -14.78 12.77 11.70
CA ARG A 104 -13.80 13.79 12.09
C ARG A 104 -13.22 14.52 10.88
N LEU A 105 -12.97 13.81 9.78
CA LEU A 105 -12.54 14.42 8.53
C LEU A 105 -13.60 15.40 7.98
N ASP A 106 -14.87 15.05 8.11
CA ASP A 106 -15.97 15.90 7.68
C ASP A 106 -16.13 17.19 8.48
N ARG A 107 -15.75 17.17 9.73
CA ARG A 107 -15.75 18.35 10.61
C ARG A 107 -14.51 19.21 10.48
N GLN A 108 -13.42 18.69 9.92
CA GLN A 108 -12.25 19.52 9.67
C GLN A 108 -12.57 20.51 8.55
N PRO A 109 -12.45 21.83 8.80
CA PRO A 109 -12.52 22.78 7.71
C PRO A 109 -11.47 22.40 6.70
N LEU A 110 -11.86 22.32 5.44
CA LEU A 110 -10.95 22.13 4.32
C LEU A 110 -9.92 23.25 4.38
N LYS A 111 -8.83 23.05 5.07
CA LYS A 111 -7.67 23.90 4.92
C LYS A 111 -7.20 23.67 3.50
N ALA A 112 -7.57 24.59 2.62
CA ALA A 112 -6.77 24.88 1.46
C ALA A 112 -5.39 25.25 2.00
N ARG A 113 -4.49 24.32 2.01
CA ARG A 113 -3.18 24.55 2.56
C ARG A 113 -2.19 24.38 1.46
N ASP A 114 -1.67 25.55 1.15
CA ASP A 114 -0.33 25.72 0.65
C ASP A 114 0.60 24.71 1.26
N ALA A 115 1.22 23.98 0.36
CA ALA A 115 2.27 23.06 0.64
C ALA A 115 3.40 23.77 1.39
N LYS A 116 3.42 23.68 2.70
CA LYS A 116 4.68 23.72 3.39
C LYS A 116 5.06 22.29 3.67
N ALA A 117 6.02 21.82 2.89
CA ALA A 117 6.65 20.55 3.01
C ALA A 117 6.96 20.24 4.47
N VAL A 118 6.19 19.39 5.06
CA VAL A 118 6.70 18.61 6.17
C VAL A 118 7.41 17.45 5.50
N SER A 119 8.70 17.51 5.54
CA SER A 119 9.58 16.42 5.20
C SER A 119 9.26 15.24 6.10
N ASP A 120 8.25 14.50 5.76
CA ASP A 120 8.08 13.19 6.33
C ASP A 120 8.78 12.19 5.42
N LYS A 121 10.04 12.02 5.72
CA LYS A 121 10.98 11.08 5.11
C LYS A 121 10.52 9.62 5.24
N ALA A 122 9.35 9.39 5.80
CA ALA A 122 8.81 8.08 6.10
C ALA A 122 7.85 7.53 5.03
N VAL A 123 7.49 8.30 4.02
CA VAL A 123 6.58 7.87 2.95
C VAL A 123 7.27 7.83 1.59
N SER A 124 8.55 8.08 1.55
CA SER A 124 9.36 7.93 0.35
C SER A 124 9.40 6.46 -0.06
N GLY A 125 8.56 6.14 -0.94
CA GLY A 125 8.57 5.16 -1.97
C GLY A 125 9.75 4.18 -2.10
N GLU A 126 9.99 3.36 -1.12
CA GLU A 126 10.90 2.22 -1.23
C GLU A 126 10.16 0.91 -1.56
N THR A 127 8.92 0.98 -2.00
CA THR A 127 8.14 -0.24 -2.18
C THR A 127 8.27 -0.88 -3.56
N ASP A 128 8.81 -0.21 -4.57
CA ASP A 128 8.84 -0.75 -5.94
C ASP A 128 10.23 -1.11 -6.46
N ALA A 129 11.31 -0.72 -5.78
CA ALA A 129 12.67 -1.02 -6.25
C ALA A 129 13.14 -2.45 -5.92
N ASP A 130 12.56 -3.07 -4.92
CA ASP A 130 13.03 -4.37 -4.40
C ASP A 130 12.49 -5.59 -5.16
N SER A 131 11.45 -5.40 -5.94
CA SER A 131 10.89 -6.51 -6.74
C SER A 131 11.60 -6.73 -8.07
N ARG A 132 12.46 -5.82 -8.50
CA ARG A 132 13.23 -5.95 -9.75
C ARG A 132 14.60 -6.58 -9.57
N GLU A 133 15.23 -6.42 -8.44
CA GLU A 133 16.58 -6.99 -8.21
C GLU A 133 16.56 -8.49 -7.92
N GLU A 134 15.49 -8.99 -7.33
CA GLU A 134 15.39 -10.44 -7.04
C GLU A 134 15.18 -11.30 -8.30
N ARG A 135 14.72 -10.73 -9.40
CA ARG A 135 14.60 -11.44 -10.67
C ARG A 135 15.89 -11.49 -11.50
N ALA A 136 16.79 -10.55 -11.28
CA ALA A 136 18.06 -10.51 -12.02
C ALA A 136 19.10 -11.51 -11.48
N SER A 137 19.00 -11.90 -10.22
CA SER A 137 19.97 -12.80 -9.58
C SER A 137 19.75 -14.28 -9.89
N ARG A 138 18.67 -14.65 -10.54
CA ARG A 138 18.36 -16.06 -10.85
C ARG A 138 18.78 -16.52 -12.24
N GLN A 139 19.37 -15.68 -13.07
CA GLN A 139 19.73 -16.03 -14.45
C GLN A 139 21.23 -16.23 -14.69
N HIS A 140 22.06 -16.17 -13.68
CA HIS A 140 23.48 -16.50 -13.86
C HIS A 140 23.83 -17.80 -13.14
N ARG A 141 23.46 -18.90 -13.77
CA ARG A 141 24.04 -20.21 -13.47
C ARG A 141 25.18 -20.42 -14.48
N PRO A 142 26.42 -20.45 -14.05
CA PRO A 142 27.51 -20.79 -14.96
C PRO A 142 27.37 -22.26 -15.40
N SER A 143 27.27 -22.46 -16.68
CA SER A 143 27.36 -23.77 -17.30
C SER A 143 28.74 -24.35 -17.01
N VAL A 144 28.78 -25.46 -16.32
CA VAL A 144 29.99 -26.24 -16.13
C VAL A 144 30.30 -26.93 -17.47
N PRO A 145 31.47 -26.76 -18.05
CA PRO A 145 31.84 -27.50 -19.24
C PRO A 145 32.07 -28.97 -18.86
N ALA A 146 31.36 -29.85 -19.54
CA ALA A 146 31.61 -31.27 -19.45
C ALA A 146 33.03 -31.58 -20.00
N SER A 147 33.93 -31.97 -19.13
CA SER A 147 35.23 -32.51 -19.55
C SER A 147 35.01 -33.89 -20.13
N ALA A 148 35.28 -34.02 -21.41
CA ALA A 148 35.37 -35.27 -22.08
C ALA A 148 36.60 -36.08 -21.55
N GLY A 149 36.32 -37.14 -20.85
CA GLY A 149 37.33 -38.13 -20.50
C GLY A 149 37.50 -39.11 -21.65
N THR A 150 38.54 -38.94 -22.42
CA THR A 150 39.06 -39.95 -23.32
C THR A 150 39.74 -41.05 -22.53
N GLY A 151 39.10 -42.18 -22.44
CA GLY A 151 39.72 -43.40 -21.95
C GLY A 151 40.08 -44.33 -23.10
N THR A 152 41.30 -44.26 -23.53
CA THR A 152 41.94 -45.29 -24.34
C THR A 152 42.34 -46.48 -23.47
N GLY A 153 41.80 -47.61 -23.74
CA GLY A 153 42.24 -48.87 -23.20
C GLY A 153 42.37 -49.91 -24.30
N SER A 154 43.56 -50.13 -24.74
CA SER A 154 43.93 -51.13 -25.73
C SER A 154 44.04 -52.50 -25.16
N PRO A 155 44.16 -53.46 -26.05
CA PRO A 155 43.89 -54.88 -25.84
C PRO A 155 45.12 -55.69 -25.64
N SER A 156 44.98 -56.90 -25.37
CA SER A 156 45.82 -57.95 -25.91
C SER A 156 45.71 -59.27 -25.16
N ASN A 157 45.47 -60.21 -25.94
CA ASN A 157 45.93 -61.57 -25.94
C ASN A 157 45.15 -62.56 -25.14
#